data_3dbc7c184ecdac23c801bc696f2b3bf1
#
_entry.id   3dbc7c184ecdac23c801bc696f2b3bf1
#
_cell.length_a   1.000
_cell.length_b   1.000
_cell.length_c   1.000
_cell.angle_alpha   90.00
_cell.angle_beta   90.00
_cell.angle_gamma   90.00
#
_symmetry.space_group_name_H-M   'P 1'
#
loop_
_entity.id
_entity.type
_entity.pdbx_description
1 polymer ?
#
loop_
_entity_poly.entity_id
_entity_poly.type
_entity_poly.pdbx_seq_one_letter_code
_entity_poly.pdbx_strand_id
1 'polypeptide(L)'
;MSIGGGVVWANNCTDEYAHMSFDESAGEYLDYTSSRLKEDTSCGYIKGIESSNGYSFNATLVGVDETGYCEDFELIDYDVNPGDEIWMYNYVKENGYNYAAVKCESNTGDDYSVGFLWSPDSV
;
A
#
# COMPACT_ATOMS: atom_id res chain seq x y z
N MET A 1 13.36 4.57 22.33
CA MET A 1 13.09 5.17 22.28
C MET A 1 13.05 5.71 22.41
N SER A 2 13.35 5.95 22.49
CA SER A 2 13.18 6.70 22.46
C SER A 2 13.30 7.21 22.81
N ILE A 3 13.69 7.65 22.76
CA ILE A 3 13.76 8.39 23.01
C ILE A 3 13.39 8.95 23.67
N GLY A 4 13.77 8.77 24.17
CA GLY A 4 13.53 9.40 24.82
C GLY A 4 12.93 10.22 24.79
N GLY A 5 13.01 10.55 25.25
CA GLY A 5 12.31 11.43 25.07
C GLY A 5 11.99 11.49 23.93
N GLY A 6 12.36 10.88 24.03
CA GLY A 6 12.15 10.82 23.00
C GLY A 6 11.48 11.62 22.16
N VAL A 7 12.02 11.89 21.27
CA VAL A 7 11.33 12.55 20.21
C VAL A 7 10.46 11.52 19.55
N VAL A 8 9.19 11.79 19.53
CA VAL A 8 8.28 10.96 18.79
C VAL A 8 8.22 11.49 17.38
N TRP A 9 8.64 10.72 16.45
CA TRP A 9 8.57 11.07 15.05
C TRP A 9 7.23 10.67 14.50
N ALA A 10 6.51 11.64 13.96
CA ALA A 10 5.19 11.41 13.40
C ALA A 10 5.31 10.87 11.98
N ASN A 11 5.89 9.69 11.85
CA ASN A 11 5.88 8.97 10.59
C ASN A 11 6.02 7.47 10.83
N ASN A 12 5.61 6.71 9.86
CA ASN A 12 5.66 5.25 9.90
C ASN A 12 6.27 4.75 8.61
N CYS A 13 7.60 4.85 8.52
CA CYS A 13 8.34 4.52 7.32
C CYS A 13 9.07 3.18 7.39
N THR A 14 8.67 2.30 8.31
CA THR A 14 9.19 0.94 8.35
C THR A 14 8.50 0.09 7.30
N ASP A 15 9.27 -0.53 6.43
CA ASP A 15 8.72 -1.39 5.38
C ASP A 15 8.25 -2.71 5.94
N GLU A 16 7.10 -3.16 5.45
CA GLU A 16 6.58 -4.49 5.75
C GLU A 16 6.27 -5.23 4.47
N TYR A 17 6.51 -6.52 4.48
CA TYR A 17 6.23 -7.38 3.34
C TYR A 17 4.74 -7.74 3.30
N ALA A 18 4.16 -7.69 2.10
CA ALA A 18 2.79 -8.13 1.84
C ALA A 18 2.79 -9.03 0.60
N HIS A 19 1.86 -9.95 0.59
CA HIS A 19 1.68 -10.91 -0.51
C HIS A 19 0.22 -10.95 -0.90
N MET A 20 -0.06 -10.85 -2.21
CA MET A 20 -1.41 -10.89 -2.76
C MET A 20 -1.52 -12.00 -3.78
N SER A 21 -2.61 -12.75 -3.74
CA SER A 21 -2.92 -13.74 -4.75
C SER A 21 -4.18 -13.31 -5.49
N PHE A 22 -4.09 -13.21 -6.81
CA PHE A 22 -5.21 -12.87 -7.66
C PHE A 22 -5.72 -14.14 -8.33
N ASP A 23 -7.01 -14.41 -8.20
CA ASP A 23 -7.68 -15.54 -8.83
C ASP A 23 -8.87 -15.01 -9.60
N GLU A 24 -8.67 -14.76 -10.88
CA GLU A 24 -9.69 -14.17 -11.76
C GLU A 24 -10.90 -15.10 -11.91
N SER A 25 -10.68 -16.40 -11.90
CA SER A 25 -11.78 -17.36 -12.03
C SER A 25 -12.70 -17.33 -10.81
N ALA A 26 -12.19 -16.96 -9.65
CA ALA A 26 -12.97 -16.78 -8.44
C ALA A 26 -13.44 -15.33 -8.24
N GLY A 27 -13.14 -14.43 -9.18
CA GLY A 27 -13.46 -13.02 -9.06
C GLY A 27 -12.54 -12.25 -8.11
N GLU A 28 -11.40 -12.81 -7.75
CA GLU A 28 -10.46 -12.23 -6.78
C GLU A 28 -9.36 -11.45 -7.51
N TYR A 29 -9.73 -10.34 -8.10
CA TYR A 29 -8.80 -9.47 -8.83
C TYR A 29 -8.42 -8.22 -8.05
N LEU A 30 -8.97 -8.04 -6.85
CA LEU A 30 -8.80 -6.88 -6.01
C LEU A 30 -8.60 -7.32 -4.57
N ASP A 31 -7.59 -6.79 -3.90
CA ASP A 31 -7.37 -7.06 -2.48
C ASP A 31 -6.68 -5.87 -1.82
N TYR A 32 -6.67 -5.86 -0.49
CA TYR A 32 -6.08 -4.80 0.31
C TYR A 32 -5.11 -5.39 1.31
N THR A 33 -4.03 -4.67 1.61
CA THR A 33 -3.19 -5.03 2.74
C THR A 33 -3.92 -4.78 4.05
N SER A 34 -3.37 -5.28 5.15
CA SER A 34 -3.79 -4.83 6.47
C SER A 34 -3.53 -3.33 6.60
N SER A 35 -4.35 -2.65 7.39
CA SER A 35 -4.15 -1.22 7.62
C SER A 35 -2.97 -0.97 8.55
N ARG A 36 -2.30 0.15 8.33
CA ARG A 36 -1.18 0.59 9.16
C ARG A 36 -1.33 2.07 9.45
N LEU A 37 -0.82 2.48 10.59
CA LEU A 37 -0.91 3.87 11.02
C LEU A 37 -0.18 4.79 10.04
N LYS A 38 -0.88 5.82 9.58
CA LYS A 38 -0.30 6.88 8.75
C LYS A 38 -0.18 8.13 9.58
N GLU A 39 1.04 8.58 9.82
CA GLU A 39 1.30 9.60 10.80
C GLU A 39 1.56 10.98 10.21
N ASP A 40 1.92 11.07 8.93
CA ASP A 40 2.16 12.36 8.29
C ASP A 40 1.59 12.40 6.86
N THR A 41 1.80 13.50 6.17
CA THR A 41 1.30 13.71 4.82
C THR A 41 2.26 13.27 3.73
N SER A 42 3.35 12.59 4.09
CA SER A 42 4.32 12.14 3.10
C SER A 42 3.74 11.06 2.18
N CYS A 43 4.41 10.81 1.08
CA CYS A 43 4.06 9.70 0.19
C CYS A 43 4.14 8.38 0.92
N GLY A 44 3.30 7.43 0.53
CA GLY A 44 3.56 6.05 0.88
C GLY A 44 4.69 5.51 0.00
N TYR A 45 5.31 4.43 0.43
CA TYR A 45 6.39 3.80 -0.31
C TYR A 45 6.02 2.36 -0.64
N ILE A 46 6.33 1.93 -1.86
CA ILE A 46 6.15 0.53 -2.25
C ILE A 46 7.32 0.08 -3.12
N LYS A 47 7.77 -1.15 -2.88
CA LYS A 47 8.81 -1.79 -3.68
C LYS A 47 8.34 -3.16 -4.12
N GLY A 48 8.24 -3.38 -5.42
CA GLY A 48 7.91 -4.69 -5.97
C GLY A 48 9.05 -5.67 -5.72
N ILE A 49 8.73 -6.84 -5.18
CA ILE A 49 9.71 -7.88 -4.88
C ILE A 49 9.59 -9.03 -5.87
N GLU A 50 8.37 -9.53 -6.08
CA GLU A 50 8.17 -10.71 -6.93
C GLU A 50 6.80 -10.71 -7.58
N SER A 51 6.70 -11.41 -8.69
CA SER A 51 5.45 -11.71 -9.38
C SER A 51 5.58 -13.09 -10.00
N SER A 52 4.61 -13.96 -9.75
CA SER A 52 4.70 -15.35 -10.19
C SER A 52 4.69 -15.52 -11.71
N ASN A 53 4.13 -14.55 -12.44
CA ASN A 53 4.11 -14.58 -13.91
C ASN A 53 4.83 -13.39 -14.55
N GLY A 54 5.48 -12.55 -13.73
CA GLY A 54 6.21 -11.38 -14.21
C GLY A 54 5.36 -10.16 -14.51
N TYR A 55 4.04 -10.24 -14.42
CA TYR A 55 3.18 -9.10 -14.66
C TYR A 55 3.15 -8.15 -13.46
N SER A 56 3.01 -6.87 -13.76
CA SER A 56 2.80 -5.85 -12.74
C SER A 56 1.40 -5.98 -12.12
N PHE A 57 1.22 -5.31 -11.01
CA PHE A 57 -0.10 -5.09 -10.42
C PHE A 57 -0.29 -3.59 -10.20
N ASN A 58 -1.54 -3.19 -10.02
CA ASN A 58 -1.88 -1.79 -9.78
C ASN A 58 -2.02 -1.56 -8.29
N ALA A 59 -1.37 -0.52 -7.77
CA ALA A 59 -1.36 -0.19 -6.35
C ALA A 59 -1.83 1.24 -6.12
N THR A 60 -2.67 1.42 -5.11
CA THR A 60 -3.15 2.73 -4.66
C THR A 60 -3.09 2.77 -3.14
N LEU A 61 -2.56 3.84 -2.57
CA LEU A 61 -2.62 4.02 -1.12
C LEU A 61 -3.97 4.62 -0.76
N VAL A 62 -4.74 3.90 0.06
CA VAL A 62 -6.09 4.29 0.45
C VAL A 62 -6.17 4.58 1.94
N GLY A 63 -7.11 5.42 2.35
CA GLY A 63 -7.40 5.65 3.76
C GLY A 63 -8.28 4.56 4.31
N VAL A 64 -8.09 4.21 5.58
CA VAL A 64 -8.90 3.20 6.25
C VAL A 64 -9.47 3.83 7.52
N ASP A 65 -10.78 3.73 7.70
CA ASP A 65 -11.44 4.27 8.88
C ASP A 65 -11.46 3.27 10.02
N GLU A 66 -12.04 3.66 11.15
CA GLU A 66 -12.09 2.83 12.35
C GLU A 66 -12.88 1.54 12.18
N THR A 67 -13.77 1.49 11.19
CA THR A 67 -14.57 0.30 10.90
C THR A 67 -13.87 -0.63 9.91
N GLY A 68 -12.73 -0.22 9.36
CA GLY A 68 -12.01 -0.99 8.36
C GLY A 68 -12.44 -0.67 6.93
N TYR A 69 -13.33 0.29 6.74
CA TYR A 69 -13.73 0.71 5.40
C TYR A 69 -12.58 1.46 4.73
N CYS A 70 -12.29 1.07 3.48
CA CYS A 70 -11.22 1.67 2.70
C CYS A 70 -11.79 2.73 1.77
N GLU A 71 -11.24 3.94 1.87
CA GLU A 71 -11.64 5.07 1.03
C GLU A 71 -10.57 5.35 0.00
N ASP A 72 -10.95 5.24 -1.27
CA ASP A 72 -10.10 5.61 -2.38
C ASP A 72 -10.48 7.03 -2.79
N PHE A 73 -9.54 7.97 -2.65
CA PHE A 73 -9.79 9.40 -2.88
C PHE A 73 -9.60 9.79 -4.36
N GLU A 74 -9.88 8.89 -5.27
CA GLU A 74 -9.75 9.11 -6.72
C GLU A 74 -8.33 9.42 -7.12
N LEU A 75 -7.39 8.70 -6.54
CA LEU A 75 -6.03 9.06 -6.66
C LEU A 75 -5.29 8.32 -7.71
N ILE A 76 -4.09 8.80 -7.86
CA ILE A 76 -3.10 8.22 -8.73
C ILE A 76 -2.85 6.80 -8.28
N ASP A 77 -3.04 5.87 -9.18
CA ASP A 77 -2.60 4.50 -8.99
C ASP A 77 -1.29 4.27 -9.76
N TYR A 78 -0.61 3.21 -9.42
CA TYR A 78 0.73 2.93 -9.93
C TYR A 78 0.86 1.48 -10.35
N ASP A 79 1.43 1.25 -11.52
CA ASP A 79 1.83 -0.10 -11.93
C ASP A 79 3.13 -0.45 -11.22
N VAL A 80 3.14 -1.57 -10.52
CA VAL A 80 4.29 -2.02 -9.74
C VAL A 80 4.83 -3.30 -10.34
N ASN A 81 6.03 -3.24 -10.87
CA ASN A 81 6.76 -4.41 -11.39
C ASN A 81 7.78 -4.88 -10.35
N PRO A 82 8.21 -6.15 -10.40
CA PRO A 82 9.33 -6.57 -9.56
C PRO A 82 10.54 -5.65 -9.77
N GLY A 83 11.10 -5.15 -8.68
CA GLY A 83 12.24 -4.25 -8.70
C GLY A 83 11.89 -2.77 -8.70
N ASP A 84 10.65 -2.40 -8.96
CA ASP A 84 10.24 -0.99 -8.95
C ASP A 84 10.19 -0.46 -7.53
N GLU A 85 10.67 0.76 -7.35
CA GLU A 85 10.50 1.53 -6.11
C GLU A 85 9.64 2.74 -6.46
N ILE A 86 8.54 2.94 -5.76
CA ILE A 86 7.59 4.00 -6.07
C ILE A 86 7.17 4.71 -4.78
N TRP A 87 7.17 6.03 -4.85
CA TRP A 87 6.63 6.88 -3.79
C TRP A 87 5.23 7.27 -4.20
N MET A 88 4.24 6.75 -3.47
CA MET A 88 2.83 6.87 -3.85
C MET A 88 2.24 8.15 -3.28
N TYR A 89 1.84 9.06 -4.14
CA TYR A 89 1.05 10.22 -3.73
C TYR A 89 -0.29 9.76 -3.16
N ASN A 90 -0.74 10.44 -2.11
CA ASN A 90 -1.99 10.12 -1.46
C ASN A 90 -2.53 11.34 -0.72
N TYR A 91 -3.80 11.30 -0.35
CA TYR A 91 -4.44 12.33 0.46
C TYR A 91 -5.04 11.74 1.73
N VAL A 92 -4.50 10.65 2.22
CA VAL A 92 -5.02 9.92 3.37
C VAL A 92 -5.09 10.82 4.59
N LYS A 93 -3.96 11.38 4.98
CA LYS A 93 -3.88 12.22 6.18
C LYS A 93 -4.63 13.53 5.99
N GLU A 94 -4.55 14.13 4.82
CA GLU A 94 -5.23 15.38 4.48
C GLU A 94 -6.75 15.26 4.59
N ASN A 95 -7.29 14.07 4.38
CA ASN A 95 -8.72 13.81 4.50
C ASN A 95 -9.12 13.30 5.89
N GLY A 96 -8.21 13.39 6.86
CA GLY A 96 -8.52 13.08 8.24
C GLY A 96 -8.40 11.61 8.62
N TYR A 97 -7.83 10.78 7.76
CA TYR A 97 -7.65 9.36 8.04
C TYR A 97 -6.31 9.13 8.75
N ASN A 98 -6.34 8.27 9.76
CA ASN A 98 -5.15 7.94 10.53
C ASN A 98 -4.53 6.61 10.13
N TYR A 99 -5.18 5.86 9.26
CA TYR A 99 -4.70 4.56 8.81
C TYR A 99 -4.73 4.48 7.30
N ALA A 100 -3.81 3.72 6.75
CA ALA A 100 -3.71 3.50 5.31
C ALA A 100 -3.54 2.02 5.01
N ALA A 101 -3.89 1.65 3.80
CA ALA A 101 -3.65 0.32 3.26
C ALA A 101 -3.30 0.47 1.79
N VAL A 102 -2.72 -0.56 1.19
CA VAL A 102 -2.51 -0.59 -0.25
C VAL A 102 -3.64 -1.40 -0.88
N LYS A 103 -4.36 -0.76 -1.78
CA LYS A 103 -5.32 -1.42 -2.65
C LYS A 103 -4.57 -1.99 -3.84
N CYS A 104 -4.68 -3.28 -4.05
CA CYS A 104 -3.98 -3.99 -5.11
C CYS A 104 -4.97 -4.55 -6.11
N GLU A 105 -4.76 -4.26 -7.38
CA GLU A 105 -5.59 -4.79 -8.47
C GLU A 105 -4.74 -5.55 -9.47
N SER A 106 -5.29 -6.65 -9.96
CA SER A 106 -4.68 -7.40 -11.06
C SER A 106 -4.68 -6.59 -12.35
N ASN A 107 -3.57 -6.62 -13.08
CA ASN A 107 -3.45 -5.99 -14.40
C ASN A 107 -3.68 -6.96 -15.56
N THR A 108 -4.07 -8.18 -15.25
CA THR A 108 -4.28 -9.21 -16.27
C THR A 108 -5.44 -10.10 -15.84
N GLY A 109 -6.04 -10.79 -16.79
CA GLY A 109 -7.07 -11.79 -16.52
C GLY A 109 -6.52 -13.14 -16.07
N ASP A 110 -5.21 -13.28 -15.89
CA ASP A 110 -4.58 -14.52 -15.45
C ASP A 110 -4.50 -14.58 -13.93
N ASP A 111 -4.44 -15.78 -13.40
CA ASP A 111 -4.18 -16.00 -11.98
C ASP A 111 -2.70 -15.79 -11.71
N TYR A 112 -2.36 -15.00 -10.72
CA TYR A 112 -0.97 -14.81 -10.31
C TYR A 112 -0.87 -14.22 -8.91
N SER A 113 0.33 -14.27 -8.36
CA SER A 113 0.60 -13.68 -7.05
C SER A 113 1.75 -12.70 -7.13
N VAL A 114 1.75 -11.73 -6.24
CA VAL A 114 2.78 -10.71 -6.15
C VAL A 114 3.22 -10.53 -4.70
N GLY A 115 4.47 -10.12 -4.52
CA GLY A 115 5.00 -9.76 -3.22
C GLY A 115 5.66 -8.41 -3.29
N PHE A 116 5.52 -7.63 -2.24
CA PHE A 116 6.08 -6.28 -2.19
C PHE A 116 6.35 -5.85 -0.75
N LEU A 117 7.21 -4.85 -0.62
CA LEU A 117 7.40 -4.12 0.64
C LEU A 117 6.65 -2.80 0.54
N TRP A 118 6.10 -2.33 1.66
CA TRP A 118 5.46 -1.02 1.67
C TRP A 118 5.51 -0.37 3.05
N SER A 119 5.39 0.95 3.05
CA SER A 119 5.21 1.72 4.28
C SER A 119 4.20 2.85 4.04
N PRO A 120 3.40 3.21 5.06
CA PRO A 120 2.43 4.29 4.91
C PRO A 120 3.08 5.66 4.71
N ASP A 121 4.22 5.88 5.35
CA ASP A 121 4.97 7.13 5.29
C ASP A 121 6.35 6.88 4.72
N SER A 122 6.99 7.89 4.18
CA SER A 122 8.29 7.74 3.52
C SER A 122 9.38 8.67 4.06
N VAL A 123 9.06 9.47 5.05
CA VAL A 123 10.04 10.37 5.69
C VAL A 123 9.91 10.36 7.20
#